data_b7006407ea88b120e8726056b57bc762
#
_entry.id   b7006407ea88b120e8726056b57bc762
#
_cell.length_a   1.000
_cell.length_b   1.000
_cell.length_c   1.000
_cell.angle_alpha   90.00
_cell.angle_beta   90.00
_cell.angle_gamma   90.00
#
_symmetry.space_group_name_H-M   'P 1'
#
loop_
_entity.id
_entity.type
_entity.pdbx_description
1 polymer ?
#
loop_
_entity_poly.entity_id
_entity_poly.type
_entity_poly.pdbx_seq_one_letter_code
_entity_poly.pdbx_strand_id
1 'polypeptide(L)'
;MKTSMMLVAAACLAGVAGAAVPRVSNVRMTQDGKHRAKITYEISEAPGIATLDILTNGVPIGASALTNATGDVNKLLGVGPHQIVWKPWETWPGHTFATASVTAKVTVWPTNAPPVWLAVELTKADYPVTYYATEDALPWGKIWQNKTYKGDVFLMRRIPASHVQSFMGSPESEANRLAGRETRRMCTLTNDYYMAIFPTTFRHFYLLNDCTATEARLSPVVTLSYNMLRYNTGNADNKALPVNFPTTSRTFVGGTSYLKAWRDKTGLTFDLPTSAQWEYACRAGMDTPINWPGGTGSMDDLGVVCQLGKNCYEVGGKGANSWYLFDTIGNCYEWVLDYFEGDSDPIPPDPVTDPFGPMSEPKVQRKIRGFHAQDMHKRAAFFTASEHLRKSQEIGFRLCVMLP
;
A
#
# COMPACT_ATOMS: atom_id res chain seq x y z
N MET A 1 -70.92 -0.71 6.97
CA MET A 1 -69.82 -0.07 7.70
C MET A 1 -68.70 -1.08 7.78
N LYS A 2 -67.66 -0.92 6.96
CA LYS A 2 -66.47 -1.74 7.02
C LYS A 2 -65.34 -0.82 7.45
N THR A 3 -64.83 -1.02 8.65
CA THR A 3 -63.75 -0.27 9.25
C THR A 3 -62.43 -0.87 8.74
N SER A 4 -61.69 -0.13 7.91
CA SER A 4 -60.33 -0.48 7.50
C SER A 4 -59.36 -0.09 8.59
N MET A 5 -58.68 -1.07 9.14
CA MET A 5 -57.54 -0.89 10.05
C MET A 5 -56.28 -0.65 9.22
N MET A 6 -55.75 0.55 9.29
CA MET A 6 -54.42 0.90 8.71
C MET A 6 -53.32 0.39 9.65
N LEU A 7 -52.57 -0.59 9.16
CA LEU A 7 -51.34 -1.07 9.83
C LEU A 7 -50.23 -0.08 9.52
N VAL A 8 -49.76 0.69 10.50
CA VAL A 8 -48.57 1.52 10.40
C VAL A 8 -47.39 0.61 10.69
N ALA A 9 -46.62 0.26 9.65
CA ALA A 9 -45.36 -0.42 9.80
C ALA A 9 -44.31 0.59 10.30
N ALA A 10 -43.90 0.48 11.56
CA ALA A 10 -42.76 1.18 12.08
C ALA A 10 -41.49 0.54 11.51
N ALA A 11 -40.86 1.21 10.55
CA ALA A 11 -39.52 0.85 10.10
C ALA A 11 -38.52 1.17 11.23
N CYS A 12 -38.02 0.15 11.90
CA CYS A 12 -36.83 0.28 12.74
C CYS A 12 -35.64 0.62 11.83
N LEU A 13 -35.27 1.87 11.81
CA LEU A 13 -33.93 2.29 11.35
C LEU A 13 -32.91 1.72 12.37
N ALA A 14 -32.37 0.55 12.07
CA ALA A 14 -31.14 0.09 12.71
C ALA A 14 -30.06 1.08 12.29
N GLY A 15 -29.72 2.01 13.18
CA GLY A 15 -28.57 2.87 13.02
C GLY A 15 -27.34 1.98 12.90
N VAL A 16 -26.62 2.09 11.80
CA VAL A 16 -25.28 1.53 11.66
C VAL A 16 -24.46 2.23 12.73
N ALA A 17 -24.15 1.53 13.82
CA ALA A 17 -23.23 2.03 14.84
C ALA A 17 -21.90 2.27 14.12
N GLY A 18 -21.54 3.53 13.89
CA GLY A 18 -20.25 3.89 13.32
C GLY A 18 -19.14 3.27 14.16
N ALA A 19 -18.13 2.72 13.53
CA ALA A 19 -16.97 2.17 14.22
C ALA A 19 -16.41 3.22 15.20
N ALA A 20 -16.13 2.80 16.44
CA ALA A 20 -15.58 3.69 17.46
C ALA A 20 -14.26 4.30 16.95
N VAL A 21 -14.11 5.61 17.08
CA VAL A 21 -12.92 6.34 16.64
C VAL A 21 -12.00 6.53 17.85
N PRO A 22 -10.71 6.17 17.75
CA PRO A 22 -9.78 6.33 18.87
C PRO A 22 -9.65 7.79 19.29
N ARG A 23 -9.56 8.01 20.60
CA ARG A 23 -9.36 9.34 21.18
C ARG A 23 -8.12 9.35 22.06
N VAL A 24 -7.41 10.48 22.04
CA VAL A 24 -6.26 10.71 22.90
C VAL A 24 -6.63 11.72 24.00
N SER A 25 -6.17 11.46 25.21
CA SER A 25 -6.34 12.34 26.37
C SER A 25 -5.11 12.31 27.27
N ASN A 26 -5.08 13.17 28.29
CA ASN A 26 -4.06 13.20 29.34
C ASN A 26 -2.61 13.30 28.81
N VAL A 27 -2.40 14.01 27.67
CA VAL A 27 -1.06 14.21 27.12
C VAL A 27 -0.26 15.12 28.06
N ARG A 28 0.86 14.59 28.58
CA ARG A 28 1.77 15.32 29.46
C ARG A 28 3.21 15.08 29.03
N MET A 29 4.00 16.12 28.98
CA MET A 29 5.43 16.05 28.72
C MET A 29 6.21 16.49 29.95
N THR A 30 7.16 15.70 30.38
CA THR A 30 8.06 16.01 31.50
C THR A 30 9.50 15.76 31.10
N GLN A 31 10.41 16.52 31.63
CA GLN A 31 11.83 16.25 31.47
C GLN A 31 12.20 15.01 32.30
N ASP A 32 12.87 14.05 31.69
CA ASP A 32 13.35 12.82 32.30
C ASP A 32 14.88 12.77 32.22
N GLY A 33 15.53 13.34 33.23
CA GLY A 33 16.97 13.53 33.24
C GLY A 33 17.44 14.69 32.34
N LYS A 34 18.76 14.76 32.03
CA LYS A 34 19.35 15.91 31.34
C LYS A 34 19.03 15.95 29.83
N HIS A 35 18.70 14.82 29.22
CA HIS A 35 18.71 14.66 27.77
C HIS A 35 17.46 13.97 27.21
N ARG A 36 16.46 13.69 28.05
CA ARG A 36 15.25 12.98 27.65
C ARG A 36 14.00 13.74 28.03
N ALA A 37 13.00 13.68 27.18
CA ALA A 37 11.62 14.05 27.49
C ALA A 37 10.76 12.78 27.52
N LYS A 38 9.97 12.64 28.56
CA LYS A 38 8.95 11.61 28.73
C LYS A 38 7.60 12.21 28.42
N ILE A 39 6.88 11.58 27.49
CA ILE A 39 5.52 11.97 27.11
C ILE A 39 4.59 10.83 27.53
N THR A 40 3.59 11.11 28.35
CA THR A 40 2.54 10.16 28.72
C THR A 40 1.21 10.60 28.13
N TYR A 41 0.37 9.65 27.74
CA TYR A 41 -0.95 9.89 27.18
C TYR A 41 -1.84 8.66 27.37
N GLU A 42 -3.12 8.79 27.06
CA GLU A 42 -4.11 7.72 27.16
C GLU A 42 -4.91 7.63 25.86
N ILE A 43 -5.12 6.40 25.39
CA ILE A 43 -6.00 6.08 24.27
C ILE A 43 -7.31 5.50 24.82
N SER A 44 -8.43 5.99 24.32
CA SER A 44 -9.77 5.52 24.65
C SER A 44 -10.62 5.26 23.40
N GLU A 45 -11.80 4.68 23.59
CA GLU A 45 -12.80 4.35 22.57
C GLU A 45 -12.40 3.16 21.67
N ALA A 46 -11.25 3.22 21.01
CA ALA A 46 -10.76 2.18 20.10
C ALA A 46 -9.23 2.13 20.04
N PRO A 47 -8.63 1.01 19.61
CA PRO A 47 -7.21 0.96 19.23
C PRO A 47 -6.88 1.94 18.11
N GLY A 48 -5.64 2.44 18.10
CA GLY A 48 -5.21 3.36 17.05
C GLY A 48 -3.69 3.48 16.93
N ILE A 49 -3.24 4.17 15.91
CA ILE A 49 -1.82 4.39 15.64
C ILE A 49 -1.43 5.76 16.16
N ALA A 50 -0.51 5.82 17.14
CA ALA A 50 -0.06 7.07 17.72
C ALA A 50 1.12 7.67 16.94
N THR A 51 1.06 8.98 16.69
CA THR A 51 2.18 9.78 16.17
C THR A 51 2.42 10.98 17.09
N LEU A 52 3.66 11.49 17.09
CA LEU A 52 4.09 12.59 17.97
C LEU A 52 4.48 13.82 17.16
N ASP A 53 4.00 14.96 17.60
CA ASP A 53 4.54 16.29 17.28
C ASP A 53 5.00 17.01 18.56
N ILE A 54 6.06 17.78 18.45
CA ILE A 54 6.48 18.72 19.49
C ILE A 54 6.27 20.14 18.96
N LEU A 55 5.62 20.96 19.77
CA LEU A 55 5.28 22.32 19.40
C LEU A 55 6.08 23.30 20.27
N THR A 56 6.70 24.30 19.65
CA THR A 56 7.31 25.45 20.31
C THR A 56 6.46 26.67 20.04
N ASN A 57 5.87 27.26 21.07
CA ASN A 57 4.91 28.36 20.92
C ASN A 57 3.78 28.05 19.93
N GLY A 58 3.29 26.81 19.93
CA GLY A 58 2.23 26.33 19.05
C GLY A 58 2.67 25.94 17.64
N VAL A 59 3.94 26.07 17.29
CA VAL A 59 4.50 25.74 15.96
C VAL A 59 5.27 24.41 16.04
N PRO A 60 5.00 23.42 15.16
CA PRO A 60 5.75 22.17 15.11
C PRO A 60 7.24 22.40 14.83
N ILE A 61 8.11 21.68 15.55
CA ILE A 61 9.57 21.74 15.34
C ILE A 61 10.04 20.95 14.09
N GLY A 62 9.13 20.21 13.47
CA GLY A 62 9.39 19.37 12.33
C GLY A 62 9.56 17.89 12.68
N ALA A 63 9.04 17.04 11.84
CA ALA A 63 9.00 15.60 12.09
C ALA A 63 10.39 14.94 12.11
N SER A 64 11.36 15.48 11.37
CA SER A 64 12.76 15.01 11.37
C SER A 64 13.46 15.11 12.73
N ALA A 65 13.02 16.06 13.58
CA ALA A 65 13.51 16.18 14.95
C ALA A 65 13.01 15.07 15.89
N LEU A 66 12.05 14.26 15.46
CA LEU A 66 11.37 13.26 16.28
C LEU A 66 11.71 11.82 15.87
N THR A 67 12.62 11.63 14.94
CA THR A 67 12.98 10.30 14.37
C THR A 67 13.57 9.34 15.39
N ASN A 68 14.07 9.84 16.53
CA ASN A 68 14.57 9.04 17.64
C ASN A 68 13.58 8.88 18.81
N ALA A 69 12.31 9.28 18.63
CA ALA A 69 11.26 9.00 19.60
C ALA A 69 10.98 7.48 19.62
N THR A 70 10.90 6.93 20.83
CA THR A 70 10.75 5.49 21.07
C THR A 70 9.64 5.21 22.06
N GLY A 71 9.26 3.94 22.22
CA GLY A 71 8.16 3.53 23.09
C GLY A 71 6.86 3.39 22.29
N ASP A 72 5.78 3.96 22.81
CA ASP A 72 4.44 3.82 22.23
C ASP A 72 4.16 4.93 21.22
N VAL A 73 4.91 4.89 20.12
CA VAL A 73 4.82 5.84 19.00
C VAL A 73 5.03 5.11 17.68
N ASN A 74 4.43 5.61 16.62
CA ASN A 74 4.52 5.10 15.25
C ASN A 74 4.10 3.62 15.09
N LYS A 75 3.23 3.12 15.95
CA LYS A 75 2.73 1.74 15.90
C LYS A 75 1.26 1.67 16.33
N LEU A 76 0.62 0.57 16.01
CA LEU A 76 -0.74 0.26 16.49
C LEU A 76 -0.71 -0.05 17.98
N LEU A 77 -1.59 0.59 18.73
CA LEU A 77 -1.70 0.50 20.18
C LEU A 77 -3.14 0.21 20.60
N GLY A 78 -3.29 -0.53 21.70
CA GLY A 78 -4.58 -0.74 22.33
C GLY A 78 -5.07 0.48 23.11
N VAL A 79 -6.26 0.39 23.69
CA VAL A 79 -6.77 1.37 24.67
C VAL A 79 -5.98 1.28 25.97
N GLY A 80 -5.81 2.40 26.67
CA GLY A 80 -5.11 2.48 27.94
C GLY A 80 -4.00 3.52 27.97
N PRO A 81 -3.18 3.52 29.06
CA PRO A 81 -2.08 4.45 29.23
C PRO A 81 -0.85 4.05 28.40
N HIS A 82 -0.19 5.04 27.84
CA HIS A 82 0.97 4.89 26.95
C HIS A 82 2.07 5.88 27.27
N GLN A 83 3.29 5.56 26.80
CA GLN A 83 4.46 6.37 27.05
C GLN A 83 5.39 6.44 25.84
N ILE A 84 5.85 7.65 25.51
CA ILE A 84 6.90 7.93 24.53
C ILE A 84 8.12 8.50 25.26
N VAL A 85 9.31 8.15 24.80
CA VAL A 85 10.57 8.76 25.19
C VAL A 85 11.20 9.42 23.96
N TRP A 86 11.49 10.70 24.04
CA TRP A 86 12.16 11.48 23.00
C TRP A 86 13.49 12.00 23.53
N LYS A 87 14.54 11.97 22.71
CA LYS A 87 15.88 12.45 23.05
C LYS A 87 16.24 13.67 22.19
N PRO A 88 15.79 14.88 22.56
CA PRO A 88 15.94 16.08 21.75
C PRO A 88 17.39 16.41 21.41
N TRP A 89 18.33 16.13 22.28
CA TRP A 89 19.74 16.49 22.06
C TRP A 89 20.38 15.74 20.86
N GLU A 90 19.85 14.58 20.49
CA GLU A 90 20.34 13.78 19.34
C GLU A 90 19.84 14.33 18.00
N THR A 91 18.58 14.78 17.93
CA THR A 91 17.93 15.15 16.67
C THR A 91 17.60 16.64 16.57
N TRP A 92 17.68 17.37 17.69
CA TRP A 92 17.40 18.80 17.78
C TRP A 92 18.43 19.52 18.68
N PRO A 93 19.76 19.40 18.40
CA PRO A 93 20.82 19.89 19.26
C PRO A 93 20.83 21.43 19.37
N GLY A 94 21.38 21.92 20.47
CA GLY A 94 21.54 23.36 20.69
C GLY A 94 20.28 24.09 21.16
N HIS A 95 19.18 23.39 21.34
CA HIS A 95 17.93 23.97 21.84
C HIS A 95 17.77 23.69 23.34
N THR A 96 17.46 24.72 24.08
CA THR A 96 16.93 24.61 25.44
C THR A 96 15.47 24.95 25.39
N PHE A 97 14.62 24.18 26.04
CA PHE A 97 13.20 24.51 26.08
C PHE A 97 12.71 24.76 27.52
N ALA A 98 12.06 25.88 27.69
CA ALA A 98 11.24 26.09 28.87
C ALA A 98 9.96 25.31 28.73
N THR A 99 9.60 24.52 29.75
CA THR A 99 8.40 23.67 29.73
C THR A 99 7.09 24.42 29.47
N ALA A 100 7.09 25.76 29.70
CA ALA A 100 5.93 26.59 29.42
C ALA A 100 5.68 26.89 27.94
N SER A 101 6.70 26.77 27.08
CA SER A 101 6.62 27.10 25.65
C SER A 101 6.72 25.88 24.73
N VAL A 102 7.08 24.72 25.28
CA VAL A 102 7.23 23.47 24.52
C VAL A 102 6.19 22.45 24.99
N THR A 103 5.36 21.99 24.07
CA THR A 103 4.28 21.04 24.37
C THR A 103 4.33 19.84 23.41
N ALA A 104 3.94 18.68 23.91
CA ALA A 104 3.75 17.50 23.08
C ALA A 104 2.30 17.46 22.55
N LYS A 105 2.17 17.13 21.27
CA LYS A 105 0.90 16.80 20.64
C LYS A 105 0.96 15.36 20.14
N VAL A 106 0.15 14.49 20.73
CA VAL A 106 -0.04 13.12 20.27
C VAL A 106 -1.29 13.07 19.41
N THR A 107 -1.17 12.51 18.21
CA THR A 107 -2.31 12.23 17.33
C THR A 107 -2.51 10.73 17.26
N VAL A 108 -3.75 10.26 17.46
CA VAL A 108 -4.09 8.83 17.30
C VAL A 108 -4.97 8.66 16.08
N TRP A 109 -4.48 7.85 15.15
CA TRP A 109 -5.11 7.59 13.85
C TRP A 109 -5.95 6.31 13.94
N PRO A 110 -7.17 6.28 13.38
CA PRO A 110 -7.96 5.07 13.31
C PRO A 110 -7.35 4.07 12.29
N THR A 111 -7.61 2.79 12.50
CA THR A 111 -7.05 1.71 11.67
C THR A 111 -7.52 1.72 10.22
N ASN A 112 -8.72 2.26 9.95
CA ASN A 112 -9.27 2.43 8.61
C ASN A 112 -8.79 3.69 7.88
N ALA A 113 -8.14 4.63 8.60
CA ALA A 113 -7.52 5.82 8.02
C ALA A 113 -6.16 6.10 8.70
N PRO A 114 -5.19 5.15 8.62
CA PRO A 114 -3.89 5.25 9.29
C PRO A 114 -3.00 6.32 8.66
N PRO A 115 -1.81 6.60 9.22
CA PRO A 115 -0.82 7.51 8.63
C PRO A 115 -0.46 7.15 7.19
N VAL A 116 0.18 8.09 6.47
CA VAL A 116 0.46 7.97 5.03
C VAL A 116 1.44 6.84 4.71
N TRP A 117 2.43 6.61 5.58
CA TRP A 117 3.50 5.65 5.36
C TRP A 117 3.41 4.49 6.33
N LEU A 118 3.61 3.28 5.82
CA LEU A 118 3.83 2.05 6.56
C LEU A 118 5.19 1.50 6.18
N ALA A 119 6.01 1.18 7.18
CA ALA A 119 7.33 0.60 6.98
C ALA A 119 7.48 -0.71 7.76
N VAL A 120 8.14 -1.69 7.13
CA VAL A 120 8.58 -2.94 7.78
C VAL A 120 10.09 -3.01 7.71
N GLU A 121 10.76 -3.06 8.85
CA GLU A 121 12.22 -3.22 8.92
C GLU A 121 12.61 -4.68 8.73
N LEU A 122 13.03 -5.04 7.53
CA LEU A 122 13.31 -6.42 7.16
C LEU A 122 14.62 -6.99 7.75
N THR A 123 15.50 -6.11 8.22
CA THR A 123 16.77 -6.50 8.86
C THR A 123 16.65 -6.77 10.36
N LYS A 124 15.49 -6.55 10.94
CA LYS A 124 15.17 -6.87 12.34
C LYS A 124 14.49 -8.22 12.43
N ALA A 125 14.85 -8.99 13.46
CA ALA A 125 14.34 -10.36 13.63
C ALA A 125 12.82 -10.45 13.83
N ASP A 126 12.18 -9.40 14.36
CA ASP A 126 10.74 -9.32 14.66
C ASP A 126 9.95 -8.56 13.60
N TYR A 127 10.61 -8.15 12.49
CA TYR A 127 10.00 -7.42 11.38
C TYR A 127 9.08 -6.26 11.84
N PRO A 128 9.58 -5.30 12.64
CA PRO A 128 8.73 -4.28 13.24
C PRO A 128 7.99 -3.46 12.18
N VAL A 129 6.68 -3.32 12.41
CA VAL A 129 5.79 -2.53 11.56
C VAL A 129 5.59 -1.17 12.20
N THR A 130 5.93 -0.11 11.47
CA THR A 130 5.83 1.27 11.93
C THR A 130 5.09 2.15 10.93
N TYR A 131 4.50 3.24 11.44
CA TYR A 131 3.66 4.13 10.66
C TYR A 131 4.12 5.58 10.81
N TYR A 132 4.15 6.34 9.72
CA TYR A 132 4.62 7.72 9.72
C TYR A 132 3.65 8.64 8.97
N ALA A 133 3.39 9.81 9.53
CA ALA A 133 2.45 10.77 8.95
C ALA A 133 3.03 11.50 7.72
N THR A 134 4.33 11.72 7.68
CA THR A 134 5.02 12.47 6.61
C THR A 134 6.33 11.78 6.21
N GLU A 135 6.87 12.11 5.04
CA GLU A 135 8.19 11.62 4.62
C GLU A 135 9.30 12.07 5.56
N ASP A 136 9.21 13.29 6.10
CA ASP A 136 10.20 13.85 7.03
C ASP A 136 10.26 13.10 8.38
N ALA A 137 9.21 12.33 8.70
CA ALA A 137 9.18 11.51 9.91
C ALA A 137 9.92 10.17 9.74
N LEU A 138 10.29 9.80 8.53
CA LEU A 138 10.97 8.54 8.25
C LEU A 138 12.40 8.57 8.82
N PRO A 139 12.79 7.62 9.69
CA PRO A 139 14.09 7.68 10.36
C PRO A 139 15.27 7.37 9.44
N TRP A 140 15.03 6.84 8.26
CA TRP A 140 16.05 6.51 7.26
C TRP A 140 16.30 7.62 6.24
N GLY A 141 15.63 8.79 6.40
CA GLY A 141 15.77 9.95 5.52
C GLY A 141 14.83 9.93 4.31
N LYS A 142 15.08 10.82 3.37
CA LYS A 142 14.25 11.00 2.17
C LYS A 142 14.21 9.73 1.31
N ILE A 143 13.08 9.52 0.62
CA ILE A 143 12.84 8.32 -0.18
C ILE A 143 13.68 8.32 -1.46
N TRP A 144 13.80 9.46 -2.11
CA TRP A 144 14.45 9.58 -3.41
C TRP A 144 15.92 9.07 -3.36
N GLN A 145 16.25 8.11 -4.24
CA GLN A 145 17.55 7.45 -4.36
C GLN A 145 18.09 6.74 -3.11
N ASN A 146 17.28 6.60 -2.08
CA ASN A 146 17.69 5.95 -0.84
C ASN A 146 17.61 4.43 -0.96
N LYS A 147 18.76 3.77 -0.93
CA LYS A 147 18.88 2.31 -1.09
C LYS A 147 18.23 1.52 0.07
N THR A 148 18.12 2.12 1.25
CA THR A 148 17.48 1.47 2.40
C THR A 148 16.05 1.04 2.07
N TYR A 149 15.27 1.88 1.41
CA TYR A 149 13.89 1.55 1.01
C TYR A 149 13.79 0.59 -0.17
N LYS A 150 14.89 0.37 -0.87
CA LYS A 150 14.97 -0.59 -1.98
C LYS A 150 15.34 -2.00 -1.51
N GLY A 151 15.75 -2.15 -0.24
CA GLY A 151 16.27 -3.43 0.24
C GLY A 151 15.99 -3.76 1.71
N ASP A 152 16.34 -2.91 2.64
CA ASP A 152 16.34 -3.21 4.07
C ASP A 152 15.04 -2.83 4.77
N VAL A 153 14.31 -1.88 4.20
CA VAL A 153 13.01 -1.41 4.68
C VAL A 153 11.97 -1.56 3.58
N PHE A 154 10.91 -2.30 3.85
CA PHE A 154 9.78 -2.41 2.95
C PHE A 154 8.81 -1.26 3.22
N LEU A 155 8.86 -0.24 2.37
CA LEU A 155 8.07 0.97 2.53
C LEU A 155 6.82 0.93 1.65
N MET A 156 5.68 1.25 2.24
CA MET A 156 4.38 1.31 1.58
C MET A 156 3.72 2.66 1.79
N ARG A 157 2.98 3.11 0.80
CA ARG A 157 2.17 4.33 0.88
C ARG A 157 0.70 4.00 0.94
N ARG A 158 -0.06 4.69 1.79
CA ARG A 158 -1.52 4.66 1.77
C ARG A 158 -2.03 5.33 0.51
N ILE A 159 -2.86 4.61 -0.23
CA ILE A 159 -3.56 5.07 -1.41
C ILE A 159 -4.97 5.50 -0.98
N PRO A 160 -5.30 6.78 -1.11
CA PRO A 160 -6.60 7.32 -0.69
C PRO A 160 -7.66 6.95 -1.72
N ALA A 161 -8.34 5.85 -1.51
CA ALA A 161 -9.30 5.27 -2.46
C ALA A 161 -10.71 5.13 -1.89
N SER A 162 -10.88 5.27 -0.58
CA SER A 162 -12.16 5.04 0.09
C SER A 162 -13.28 5.89 -0.48
N HIS A 163 -14.23 5.22 -1.16
CA HIS A 163 -15.39 5.83 -1.83
C HIS A 163 -15.06 6.89 -2.90
N VAL A 164 -13.83 6.91 -3.40
CA VAL A 164 -13.46 7.78 -4.50
C VAL A 164 -13.90 7.17 -5.83
N GLN A 165 -14.69 7.92 -6.59
CA GLN A 165 -15.02 7.56 -7.97
C GLN A 165 -13.88 7.98 -8.90
N SER A 166 -13.42 7.05 -9.72
CA SER A 166 -12.36 7.27 -10.69
C SER A 166 -12.66 6.53 -11.99
N PHE A 167 -11.95 6.86 -13.05
CA PHE A 167 -12.03 6.07 -14.27
C PHE A 167 -10.93 5.00 -14.28
N MET A 168 -11.29 3.77 -14.66
CA MET A 168 -10.36 2.76 -15.15
C MET A 168 -10.59 2.51 -16.65
N GLY A 169 -9.56 1.99 -17.31
CA GLY A 169 -9.57 1.86 -18.76
C GLY A 169 -9.19 3.16 -19.46
N SER A 170 -9.35 3.22 -20.76
CA SER A 170 -8.96 4.36 -21.59
C SER A 170 -10.08 4.82 -22.50
N PRO A 171 -10.18 6.14 -22.79
CA PRO A 171 -11.16 6.66 -23.72
C PRO A 171 -10.87 6.15 -25.15
N GLU A 172 -11.89 6.13 -26.01
CA GLU A 172 -11.75 5.62 -27.39
C GLU A 172 -10.74 6.40 -28.22
N SER A 173 -10.55 7.68 -27.90
CA SER A 173 -9.58 8.55 -28.56
C SER A 173 -8.13 8.36 -28.14
N GLU A 174 -7.87 7.52 -27.12
CA GLU A 174 -6.51 7.31 -26.62
C GLU A 174 -5.67 6.50 -27.60
N ALA A 175 -4.51 7.04 -27.97
CA ALA A 175 -3.60 6.40 -28.90
C ALA A 175 -3.12 5.03 -28.38
N ASN A 176 -3.03 4.05 -29.26
CA ASN A 176 -2.60 2.66 -28.97
C ASN A 176 -3.50 1.91 -27.98
N ARG A 177 -4.74 2.34 -27.78
CA ARG A 177 -5.73 1.66 -26.97
C ARG A 177 -6.03 0.27 -27.55
N LEU A 178 -6.12 -0.73 -26.69
CA LEU A 178 -6.62 -2.06 -27.06
C LEU A 178 -8.15 -2.08 -26.93
N ALA A 179 -8.82 -1.97 -28.07
CA ALA A 179 -10.28 -2.06 -28.12
C ALA A 179 -10.74 -3.41 -27.54
N GLY A 180 -11.82 -3.41 -26.76
CA GLY A 180 -12.35 -4.60 -26.10
C GLY A 180 -11.70 -4.96 -24.76
N ARG A 181 -10.46 -4.53 -24.49
CA ARG A 181 -9.78 -4.80 -23.21
C ARG A 181 -9.82 -3.60 -22.27
N GLU A 182 -9.63 -2.41 -22.79
CA GLU A 182 -9.45 -1.19 -22.00
C GLU A 182 -10.68 -0.29 -22.03
N THR A 183 -11.88 -0.85 -22.02
CA THR A 183 -13.11 -0.07 -22.01
C THR A 183 -13.16 0.83 -20.81
N ARG A 184 -13.26 2.14 -21.05
CA ARG A 184 -13.35 3.13 -19.98
C ARG A 184 -14.65 2.98 -19.21
N ARG A 185 -14.57 2.98 -17.89
CA ARG A 185 -15.72 2.87 -17.00
C ARG A 185 -15.47 3.59 -15.67
N MET A 186 -16.56 4.00 -15.03
CA MET A 186 -16.52 4.55 -13.68
C MET A 186 -16.26 3.41 -12.69
N CYS A 187 -15.24 3.58 -11.85
CA CYS A 187 -14.84 2.62 -10.83
C CYS A 187 -14.83 3.28 -9.45
N THR A 188 -15.42 2.63 -8.47
CA THR A 188 -15.35 3.01 -7.06
C THR A 188 -14.58 1.95 -6.29
N LEU A 189 -13.52 2.33 -5.59
CA LEU A 189 -12.86 1.50 -4.59
C LEU A 189 -13.39 1.88 -3.21
N THR A 190 -13.85 0.90 -2.43
CA THR A 190 -14.54 1.18 -1.17
C THR A 190 -13.62 1.47 0.00
N ASN A 191 -12.38 0.99 -0.05
CA ASN A 191 -11.43 1.14 1.04
C ASN A 191 -10.10 1.71 0.58
N ASP A 192 -9.45 2.48 1.46
CA ASP A 192 -8.03 2.78 1.33
C ASP A 192 -7.21 1.49 1.43
N TYR A 193 -6.00 1.52 0.91
CA TYR A 193 -5.05 0.41 1.01
C TYR A 193 -3.62 0.95 0.99
N TYR A 194 -2.69 0.19 1.57
CA TYR A 194 -1.28 0.45 1.35
C TYR A 194 -0.77 -0.26 0.11
N MET A 195 0.08 0.40 -0.65
CA MET A 195 0.80 -0.19 -1.78
C MET A 195 2.30 0.06 -1.64
N ALA A 196 3.10 -0.96 -1.89
CA ALA A 196 4.56 -0.86 -1.89
C ALA A 196 5.01 0.19 -2.91
N ILE A 197 5.93 1.07 -2.51
CA ILE A 197 6.41 2.15 -3.38
C ILE A 197 7.27 1.65 -4.54
N PHE A 198 7.90 0.49 -4.39
CA PHE A 198 8.65 -0.23 -5.42
C PHE A 198 8.04 -1.58 -5.72
N PRO A 199 8.25 -2.16 -6.92
CA PRO A 199 8.16 -3.60 -7.09
C PRO A 199 9.01 -4.31 -6.04
N THR A 200 8.56 -5.47 -5.55
CA THR A 200 9.34 -6.24 -4.57
C THR A 200 10.69 -6.62 -5.15
N THR A 201 11.78 -6.24 -4.48
CA THR A 201 13.14 -6.51 -4.96
C THR A 201 13.63 -7.89 -4.53
N PHE A 202 14.70 -8.38 -5.17
CA PHE A 202 15.38 -9.59 -4.69
C PHE A 202 15.81 -9.47 -3.22
N ARG A 203 16.34 -8.31 -2.82
CA ARG A 203 16.74 -8.07 -1.43
C ARG A 203 15.56 -8.18 -0.47
N HIS A 204 14.42 -7.52 -0.77
CA HIS A 204 13.19 -7.66 0.02
C HIS A 204 12.75 -9.13 0.12
N PHE A 205 12.73 -9.83 -1.02
CA PHE A 205 12.31 -11.23 -1.07
C PHE A 205 13.19 -12.14 -0.22
N TYR A 206 14.50 -11.99 -0.30
CA TYR A 206 15.43 -12.80 0.48
C TYR A 206 15.31 -12.55 1.98
N LEU A 207 15.18 -11.30 2.42
CA LEU A 207 15.00 -10.97 3.83
C LEU A 207 13.67 -11.51 4.37
N LEU A 208 12.58 -11.39 3.61
CA LEU A 208 11.29 -11.95 3.98
C LEU A 208 11.28 -13.50 4.06
N ASN A 209 12.22 -14.16 3.43
CA ASN A 209 12.36 -15.62 3.45
C ASN A 209 13.52 -16.13 4.32
N ASP A 210 14.07 -15.30 5.22
CA ASP A 210 15.18 -15.63 6.13
C ASP A 210 16.42 -16.16 5.39
N CYS A 211 16.59 -15.77 4.15
CA CYS A 211 17.77 -16.15 3.42
C CYS A 211 18.94 -15.30 3.89
N THR A 212 19.98 -15.93 4.41
CA THR A 212 21.25 -15.29 4.76
C THR A 212 22.02 -14.81 3.54
N ALA A 213 21.36 -14.77 2.40
CA ALA A 213 21.96 -14.48 1.14
C ALA A 213 22.60 -13.09 1.14
N THR A 214 23.81 -13.06 0.73
CA THR A 214 24.59 -11.91 0.27
C THR A 214 23.96 -11.22 -0.94
N GLU A 215 22.75 -11.61 -1.34
CA GLU A 215 22.05 -11.06 -2.48
C GLU A 215 21.60 -9.63 -2.19
N ALA A 216 22.37 -8.70 -2.71
CA ALA A 216 22.13 -7.27 -2.56
C ALA A 216 21.40 -6.67 -3.76
N ARG A 217 20.83 -7.49 -4.68
CA ARG A 217 20.15 -6.96 -5.86
C ARG A 217 18.92 -6.18 -5.50
N LEU A 218 18.90 -4.93 -5.93
CA LEU A 218 17.81 -3.98 -5.74
C LEU A 218 16.90 -3.90 -6.98
N SER A 219 17.01 -4.85 -7.90
CA SER A 219 16.08 -5.02 -9.01
C SER A 219 14.86 -5.85 -8.59
N PRO A 220 13.73 -5.72 -9.31
CA PRO A 220 12.53 -6.52 -9.05
C PRO A 220 12.84 -8.02 -8.99
N VAL A 221 12.27 -8.72 -8.01
CA VAL A 221 12.29 -10.17 -8.01
C VAL A 221 11.34 -10.68 -9.10
N VAL A 222 11.89 -11.40 -10.02
CA VAL A 222 11.21 -12.02 -11.15
C VAL A 222 11.34 -13.55 -11.05
N THR A 223 10.83 -14.30 -12.01
CA THR A 223 10.87 -15.77 -12.01
C THR A 223 10.01 -16.46 -10.95
N LEU A 224 9.14 -15.70 -10.26
CA LEU A 224 8.12 -16.26 -9.39
C LEU A 224 6.77 -16.32 -10.11
N SER A 225 6.17 -17.50 -10.11
CA SER A 225 4.82 -17.66 -10.64
C SER A 225 3.78 -17.10 -9.66
N TYR A 226 2.60 -16.77 -10.17
CA TYR A 226 1.46 -16.37 -9.34
C TYR A 226 1.15 -17.39 -8.25
N ASN A 227 1.22 -18.70 -8.61
CA ASN A 227 0.97 -19.78 -7.67
C ASN A 227 2.00 -19.85 -6.53
N MET A 228 3.27 -19.64 -6.81
CA MET A 228 4.30 -19.58 -5.75
C MET A 228 4.01 -18.46 -4.76
N LEU A 229 3.49 -17.33 -5.22
CA LEU A 229 3.15 -16.21 -4.36
C LEU A 229 1.94 -16.52 -3.47
N ARG A 230 0.86 -17.07 -4.01
CA ARG A 230 -0.42 -17.16 -3.30
C ARG A 230 -0.86 -18.52 -2.81
N TYR A 231 -0.44 -19.62 -3.46
CA TYR A 231 -1.04 -20.93 -3.16
C TYR A 231 -0.05 -21.97 -2.69
N ASN A 232 0.67 -22.57 -3.58
CA ASN A 232 1.72 -23.54 -3.32
C ASN A 232 2.39 -23.93 -4.64
N THR A 233 3.60 -24.44 -4.55
CA THR A 233 4.49 -24.70 -5.68
C THR A 233 4.05 -25.85 -6.61
N GLY A 234 2.97 -26.54 -6.33
CA GLY A 234 2.68 -27.77 -7.08
C GLY A 234 1.23 -28.08 -7.42
N ASN A 235 0.25 -27.32 -6.97
CA ASN A 235 -1.13 -27.72 -7.17
C ASN A 235 -1.83 -26.82 -8.19
N ALA A 236 -2.26 -27.45 -9.30
CA ALA A 236 -3.09 -26.82 -10.33
C ALA A 236 -4.53 -26.53 -9.86
N ASP A 237 -4.92 -27.04 -8.70
CA ASP A 237 -6.28 -26.95 -8.16
C ASP A 237 -6.52 -25.66 -7.39
N ASN A 238 -6.38 -24.53 -8.06
CA ASN A 238 -6.74 -23.22 -7.51
C ASN A 238 -8.25 -22.98 -7.52
N LYS A 239 -9.04 -23.94 -7.10
CA LYS A 239 -10.50 -23.90 -7.14
C LYS A 239 -11.13 -22.92 -6.16
N ALA A 240 -10.38 -22.39 -5.20
CA ALA A 240 -10.89 -21.48 -4.21
C ALA A 240 -10.31 -20.08 -4.42
N LEU A 241 -10.76 -19.39 -5.47
CA LEU A 241 -10.76 -17.96 -5.40
C LEU A 241 -11.92 -17.53 -4.53
N PRO A 242 -11.62 -16.59 -3.73
CA PRO A 242 -12.58 -16.01 -2.83
C PRO A 242 -13.68 -15.27 -3.57
N VAL A 243 -14.91 -15.56 -3.18
CA VAL A 243 -16.12 -15.14 -3.87
C VAL A 243 -16.45 -13.66 -3.66
N ASN A 244 -15.91 -13.02 -2.61
CA ASN A 244 -16.21 -11.63 -2.28
C ASN A 244 -14.95 -10.81 -2.05
N PHE A 245 -14.53 -10.08 -3.05
CA PHE A 245 -13.53 -9.05 -2.95
C PHE A 245 -14.22 -7.70 -2.68
N PRO A 246 -13.70 -6.86 -1.78
CA PRO A 246 -12.41 -6.93 -1.09
C PRO A 246 -12.40 -7.65 0.26
N THR A 247 -13.50 -8.15 0.76
CA THR A 247 -13.69 -8.40 2.18
C THR A 247 -13.13 -9.71 2.74
N THR A 248 -13.60 -10.86 2.31
CA THR A 248 -13.24 -12.12 2.99
C THR A 248 -12.19 -12.93 2.26
N SER A 249 -12.03 -12.66 1.05
CA SER A 249 -11.31 -13.48 0.11
C SER A 249 -9.83 -13.23 0.03
N ARG A 250 -9.37 -12.09 0.50
CA ARG A 250 -7.95 -11.78 0.61
C ARG A 250 -7.27 -12.49 1.77
N THR A 251 -8.04 -13.10 2.65
CA THR A 251 -7.47 -13.84 3.77
C THR A 251 -6.90 -15.18 3.34
N PHE A 252 -7.38 -15.76 2.24
CA PHE A 252 -6.91 -17.07 1.81
C PHE A 252 -5.65 -16.99 0.95
N VAL A 253 -4.56 -17.47 1.52
CA VAL A 253 -3.33 -17.83 0.83
C VAL A 253 -2.97 -19.25 1.22
N GLY A 254 -2.48 -20.07 0.30
CA GLY A 254 -2.12 -21.46 0.57
C GLY A 254 -1.07 -21.57 1.67
N GLY A 255 -1.15 -22.61 2.49
CA GLY A 255 -0.35 -22.78 3.69
C GLY A 255 1.17 -22.76 3.49
N THR A 256 1.67 -22.96 2.28
CA THR A 256 3.10 -22.97 1.94
C THR A 256 3.48 -21.89 0.93
N SER A 257 2.60 -20.90 0.69
CA SER A 257 2.89 -19.79 -0.21
C SER A 257 3.80 -18.75 0.44
N TYR A 258 4.51 -17.97 -0.38
CA TYR A 258 5.32 -16.88 0.12
C TYR A 258 4.50 -15.84 0.87
N LEU A 259 3.34 -15.45 0.35
CA LEU A 259 2.46 -14.47 1.01
C LEU A 259 1.99 -14.95 2.38
N LYS A 260 1.71 -16.27 2.55
CA LYS A 260 1.35 -16.81 3.88
C LYS A 260 2.51 -16.67 4.87
N ALA A 261 3.72 -17.04 4.46
CA ALA A 261 4.90 -16.92 5.30
C ALA A 261 5.17 -15.46 5.71
N TRP A 262 5.01 -14.52 4.78
CA TRP A 262 5.22 -13.09 5.08
C TRP A 262 4.13 -12.51 5.99
N ARG A 263 2.88 -12.94 5.82
CA ARG A 263 1.77 -12.57 6.73
C ARG A 263 2.04 -13.05 8.16
N ASP A 264 2.50 -14.29 8.30
CA ASP A 264 2.80 -14.87 9.61
C ASP A 264 3.95 -14.13 10.34
N LYS A 265 4.96 -13.68 9.58
CA LYS A 265 6.11 -12.95 10.13
C LYS A 265 5.78 -11.51 10.54
N THR A 266 4.97 -10.82 9.75
CA THR A 266 4.76 -9.37 9.90
C THR A 266 3.44 -9.03 10.58
N GLY A 267 2.48 -9.97 10.63
CA GLY A 267 1.10 -9.69 11.03
C GLY A 267 0.29 -8.87 10.02
N LEU A 268 0.89 -8.50 8.87
CA LEU A 268 0.22 -7.73 7.82
C LEU A 268 -0.46 -8.65 6.81
N THR A 269 -1.64 -8.25 6.36
CA THR A 269 -2.41 -8.98 5.34
C THR A 269 -1.91 -8.67 3.92
N PHE A 270 -0.64 -8.93 3.65
CA PHE A 270 -0.06 -8.76 2.32
C PHE A 270 -0.81 -9.54 1.26
N ASP A 271 -1.05 -8.90 0.12
CA ASP A 271 -1.53 -9.55 -1.09
C ASP A 271 -1.04 -8.81 -2.35
N LEU A 272 -1.35 -9.36 -3.52
CA LEU A 272 -1.25 -8.65 -4.78
C LEU A 272 -2.41 -7.63 -4.87
N PRO A 273 -2.25 -6.49 -5.55
CA PRO A 273 -3.36 -5.60 -5.83
C PRO A 273 -4.33 -6.24 -6.85
N THR A 274 -5.58 -5.77 -6.87
CA THR A 274 -6.41 -6.00 -8.06
C THR A 274 -5.91 -5.15 -9.21
N SER A 275 -6.33 -5.51 -10.41
CA SER A 275 -6.07 -4.74 -11.62
C SER A 275 -6.57 -3.28 -11.48
N ALA A 276 -7.74 -3.07 -10.88
CA ALA A 276 -8.29 -1.75 -10.62
C ALA A 276 -7.48 -0.96 -9.58
N GLN A 277 -7.08 -1.59 -8.48
CA GLN A 277 -6.23 -0.95 -7.47
C GLN A 277 -4.87 -0.56 -8.04
N TRP A 278 -4.27 -1.45 -8.84
CA TRP A 278 -2.99 -1.16 -9.48
C TRP A 278 -3.11 0.04 -10.42
N GLU A 279 -4.14 0.07 -11.28
CA GLU A 279 -4.36 1.17 -12.22
C GLU A 279 -4.65 2.49 -11.52
N TYR A 280 -5.53 2.48 -10.51
CA TYR A 280 -5.84 3.66 -9.70
C TYR A 280 -4.59 4.25 -9.05
N ALA A 281 -3.77 3.41 -8.44
CA ALA A 281 -2.51 3.81 -7.81
C ALA A 281 -1.48 4.31 -8.84
N CYS A 282 -1.39 3.66 -10.01
CA CYS A 282 -0.54 4.10 -11.12
C CYS A 282 -0.95 5.48 -11.63
N ARG A 283 -2.24 5.74 -11.77
CA ARG A 283 -2.78 7.05 -12.19
C ARG A 283 -2.60 8.14 -11.14
N ALA A 284 -2.50 7.79 -9.88
CA ALA A 284 -2.30 8.70 -8.76
C ALA A 284 -3.24 9.94 -8.80
N GLY A 285 -4.53 9.70 -9.04
CA GLY A 285 -5.58 10.73 -9.11
C GLY A 285 -5.70 11.46 -10.44
N MET A 286 -4.90 11.09 -11.47
CA MET A 286 -4.95 11.66 -12.80
C MET A 286 -5.75 10.79 -13.78
N ASP A 287 -6.43 11.41 -14.72
CA ASP A 287 -7.17 10.71 -15.80
C ASP A 287 -6.38 10.71 -17.13
N THR A 288 -5.10 10.96 -17.07
CA THR A 288 -4.18 10.92 -18.22
C THR A 288 -3.65 9.51 -18.45
N PRO A 289 -3.24 9.15 -19.67
CA PRO A 289 -2.61 7.85 -19.96
C PRO A 289 -1.43 7.52 -19.07
N ILE A 290 -0.67 8.54 -18.67
CA ILE A 290 0.50 8.44 -17.81
C ILE A 290 0.44 9.57 -16.79
N ASN A 291 0.74 9.27 -15.55
CA ASN A 291 0.87 10.29 -14.51
C ASN A 291 2.28 10.90 -14.54
N TRP A 292 2.37 12.15 -15.03
CA TRP A 292 3.60 12.92 -15.00
C TRP A 292 3.59 13.89 -13.81
N PRO A 293 4.56 13.81 -12.88
CA PRO A 293 4.74 14.85 -11.89
C PRO A 293 4.92 16.21 -12.58
N GLY A 294 4.04 17.17 -12.27
CA GLY A 294 4.05 18.49 -12.94
C GLY A 294 3.33 18.57 -14.27
N GLY A 295 2.67 17.50 -14.75
CA GLY A 295 1.82 17.52 -15.95
C GLY A 295 2.57 17.54 -17.29
N THR A 296 3.89 17.59 -17.30
CA THR A 296 4.74 17.58 -18.50
C THR A 296 5.95 16.68 -18.24
N GLY A 297 6.27 15.79 -19.16
CA GLY A 297 7.42 14.91 -19.05
C GLY A 297 7.53 13.98 -20.25
N SER A 298 8.69 13.37 -20.42
CA SER A 298 8.91 12.33 -21.43
C SER A 298 8.81 10.95 -20.82
N MET A 299 8.62 9.93 -21.64
CA MET A 299 8.69 8.53 -21.18
C MET A 299 10.03 8.21 -20.53
N ASP A 300 11.10 8.92 -20.93
CA ASP A 300 12.43 8.73 -20.38
C ASP A 300 12.58 9.22 -18.93
N ASP A 301 11.66 10.08 -18.47
CA ASP A 301 11.67 10.60 -17.09
C ASP A 301 11.05 9.64 -16.08
N LEU A 302 10.02 8.88 -16.45
CA LEU A 302 9.31 7.96 -15.58
C LEU A 302 9.49 6.49 -15.94
N GLY A 303 9.71 6.19 -17.22
CA GLY A 303 9.78 4.83 -17.72
C GLY A 303 11.16 4.21 -17.59
N VAL A 304 11.24 3.08 -16.91
CA VAL A 304 12.42 2.21 -16.96
C VAL A 304 12.24 1.21 -18.08
N VAL A 305 13.05 1.35 -19.13
CA VAL A 305 13.01 0.47 -20.30
C VAL A 305 13.90 -0.75 -20.06
N CYS A 306 13.31 -1.90 -19.69
CA CYS A 306 14.03 -3.17 -19.65
C CYS A 306 14.18 -3.74 -21.06
N GLN A 307 15.36 -4.23 -21.47
CA GLN A 307 15.52 -4.91 -22.76
C GLN A 307 15.09 -6.38 -22.64
N LEU A 308 14.40 -6.91 -23.66
CA LEU A 308 14.01 -8.32 -23.75
C LEU A 308 15.21 -9.25 -23.46
N GLY A 309 14.99 -10.22 -22.56
CA GLY A 309 16.00 -11.20 -22.19
C GLY A 309 17.13 -10.67 -21.31
N LYS A 310 17.07 -9.41 -20.82
CA LYS A 310 17.98 -8.88 -19.81
C LYS A 310 17.28 -8.73 -18.46
N ASN A 311 18.07 -8.78 -17.39
CA ASN A 311 17.60 -8.57 -16.04
C ASN A 311 16.95 -7.19 -15.90
N CYS A 312 15.92 -7.08 -15.06
CA CYS A 312 15.34 -5.81 -14.65
C CYS A 312 16.38 -4.90 -14.00
N TYR A 313 16.24 -3.61 -14.15
CA TYR A 313 17.11 -2.62 -13.52
C TYR A 313 16.80 -2.43 -12.03
N GLU A 314 17.72 -1.81 -11.29
CA GLU A 314 17.49 -1.36 -9.92
C GLU A 314 16.20 -0.52 -9.85
N VAL A 315 15.33 -0.79 -8.87
CA VAL A 315 14.08 -0.07 -8.69
C VAL A 315 14.30 1.42 -8.38
N GLY A 316 13.36 2.27 -8.78
CA GLY A 316 13.42 3.70 -8.52
C GLY A 316 14.61 4.38 -9.17
N GLY A 317 15.02 3.92 -10.36
CA GLY A 317 16.00 4.58 -11.21
C GLY A 317 15.45 5.81 -11.93
N LYS A 318 14.14 5.96 -11.96
CA LYS A 318 13.39 7.07 -12.57
C LYS A 318 12.45 7.69 -11.55
N GLY A 319 11.77 8.79 -11.93
CA GLY A 319 10.83 9.50 -11.08
C GLY A 319 9.64 8.64 -10.62
N ALA A 320 9.09 8.99 -9.47
CA ALA A 320 7.84 8.42 -8.98
C ALA A 320 6.64 9.17 -9.56
N ASN A 321 5.46 8.54 -9.56
CA ASN A 321 4.21 9.27 -9.77
C ASN A 321 3.91 10.19 -8.57
N SER A 322 2.83 10.99 -8.65
CA SER A 322 2.44 11.95 -7.60
C SER A 322 2.15 11.30 -6.24
N TRP A 323 1.99 9.99 -6.19
CA TRP A 323 1.83 9.22 -4.95
C TRP A 323 3.08 8.43 -4.56
N TYR A 324 4.27 8.83 -5.02
CA TYR A 324 5.55 8.19 -4.70
C TYR A 324 5.63 6.71 -5.10
N LEU A 325 4.86 6.27 -6.09
CA LEU A 325 5.01 4.92 -6.64
C LEU A 325 5.99 4.98 -7.80
N PHE A 326 7.06 4.21 -7.68
CA PHE A 326 8.12 4.09 -8.68
C PHE A 326 7.87 2.90 -9.60
N ASP A 327 8.44 2.94 -10.80
CA ASP A 327 8.44 1.84 -11.76
C ASP A 327 7.04 1.28 -12.08
N THR A 328 6.00 2.13 -12.00
CA THR A 328 4.65 1.79 -12.47
C THR A 328 4.57 1.85 -13.99
N ILE A 329 5.59 2.42 -14.62
CA ILE A 329 5.75 2.53 -16.06
C ILE A 329 7.08 1.83 -16.41
N GLY A 330 7.04 0.55 -16.78
CA GLY A 330 8.21 -0.23 -17.21
C GLY A 330 8.88 -1.03 -16.10
N ASN A 331 10.15 -1.30 -16.26
CA ASN A 331 11.02 -2.18 -15.48
C ASN A 331 10.59 -3.67 -15.55
N CYS A 332 9.41 -4.03 -15.08
CA CYS A 332 8.84 -5.37 -15.25
C CYS A 332 7.31 -5.30 -15.30
N TYR A 333 6.68 -6.33 -15.85
CA TYR A 333 5.27 -6.58 -15.59
C TYR A 333 5.06 -6.94 -14.12
N GLU A 334 3.86 -6.70 -13.61
CA GLU A 334 3.50 -6.99 -12.22
C GLU A 334 2.26 -7.87 -12.16
N TRP A 335 2.34 -9.01 -11.44
CA TRP A 335 1.18 -9.85 -11.16
C TRP A 335 0.11 -9.06 -10.40
N VAL A 336 -1.14 -9.19 -10.84
CA VAL A 336 -2.33 -8.72 -10.11
C VAL A 336 -3.27 -9.89 -9.82
N LEU A 337 -4.26 -9.68 -8.95
CA LEU A 337 -5.15 -10.75 -8.50
C LEU A 337 -6.07 -11.29 -9.58
N ASP A 338 -6.42 -10.46 -10.56
CA ASP A 338 -7.49 -10.72 -11.51
C ASP A 338 -7.18 -11.84 -12.48
N TYR A 339 -8.19 -12.63 -12.79
CA TYR A 339 -8.16 -13.54 -13.92
C TYR A 339 -8.23 -12.80 -15.25
N PHE A 340 -7.80 -13.47 -16.30
CA PHE A 340 -7.95 -13.03 -17.66
C PHE A 340 -8.70 -14.08 -18.48
N GLU A 341 -9.79 -13.69 -19.13
CA GLU A 341 -10.64 -14.59 -19.94
C GLU A 341 -10.37 -14.51 -21.44
N GLY A 342 -9.40 -13.73 -21.88
CA GLY A 342 -9.09 -13.49 -23.29
C GLY A 342 -9.56 -12.12 -23.78
N ASP A 343 -9.55 -11.93 -25.09
CA ASP A 343 -9.89 -10.63 -25.70
C ASP A 343 -11.38 -10.26 -25.59
N SER A 344 -12.20 -11.22 -25.20
CA SER A 344 -13.61 -11.06 -24.87
C SER A 344 -13.86 -10.98 -23.37
N ASP A 345 -12.85 -10.54 -22.59
CA ASP A 345 -12.96 -10.37 -21.13
C ASP A 345 -14.25 -9.60 -20.81
N PRO A 346 -15.21 -10.19 -20.07
CA PRO A 346 -16.49 -9.55 -19.88
C PRO A 346 -16.30 -8.19 -19.24
N ILE A 347 -16.83 -7.18 -19.91
CA ILE A 347 -16.79 -5.81 -19.42
C ILE A 347 -17.76 -5.75 -18.23
N PRO A 348 -17.27 -5.53 -16.99
CA PRO A 348 -18.17 -5.32 -15.87
C PRO A 348 -19.14 -4.18 -16.16
N PRO A 349 -20.32 -4.16 -15.51
CA PRO A 349 -21.24 -3.04 -15.63
C PRO A 349 -20.56 -1.70 -15.30
N ASP A 350 -21.08 -0.64 -15.87
CA ASP A 350 -20.66 0.73 -15.58
C ASP A 350 -21.80 1.46 -14.85
N PRO A 351 -21.63 1.98 -13.65
CA PRO A 351 -20.40 1.98 -12.81
C PRO A 351 -20.12 0.64 -12.12
N VAL A 352 -18.87 0.41 -11.76
CA VAL A 352 -18.42 -0.81 -11.06
C VAL A 352 -17.79 -0.46 -9.71
N THR A 353 -18.08 -1.29 -8.70
CA THR A 353 -17.51 -1.15 -7.35
C THR A 353 -16.58 -2.33 -7.08
N ASP A 354 -15.36 -2.02 -6.60
CA ASP A 354 -14.31 -2.99 -6.27
C ASP A 354 -14.15 -4.10 -7.31
N PRO A 355 -13.92 -3.77 -8.59
CA PRO A 355 -13.87 -4.78 -9.64
C PRO A 355 -12.70 -5.74 -9.42
N PHE A 356 -12.98 -7.00 -9.66
CA PHE A 356 -12.07 -8.11 -9.46
C PHE A 356 -12.21 -9.13 -10.58
N GLY A 357 -11.96 -8.79 -11.80
CA GLY A 357 -11.98 -9.74 -12.91
C GLY A 357 -13.18 -10.70 -12.97
N PRO A 358 -13.23 -11.55 -13.95
CA PRO A 358 -14.31 -12.55 -14.06
C PRO A 358 -14.22 -13.61 -12.97
N MET A 359 -15.38 -14.00 -12.44
CA MET A 359 -15.56 -14.94 -11.33
C MET A 359 -15.81 -16.37 -11.80
N SER A 360 -15.94 -16.59 -13.11
CA SER A 360 -16.28 -17.89 -13.69
C SER A 360 -15.03 -18.76 -13.78
N GLU A 361 -15.13 -19.97 -13.29
CA GLU A 361 -14.20 -21.11 -13.37
C GLU A 361 -12.69 -20.80 -13.39
N PRO A 362 -11.84 -21.65 -12.81
CA PRO A 362 -10.42 -21.38 -12.68
C PRO A 362 -9.76 -21.26 -14.05
N LYS A 363 -9.55 -20.03 -14.48
CA LYS A 363 -8.79 -19.73 -15.69
C LYS A 363 -7.29 -19.88 -15.42
N VAL A 364 -6.59 -20.36 -16.40
CA VAL A 364 -5.15 -20.60 -16.32
C VAL A 364 -4.35 -19.31 -16.33
N GLN A 365 -4.96 -18.22 -16.83
CA GLN A 365 -4.29 -16.95 -17.03
C GLN A 365 -4.70 -15.91 -15.99
N ARG A 366 -3.71 -15.10 -15.57
CA ARG A 366 -3.87 -13.94 -14.70
C ARG A 366 -3.48 -12.68 -15.43
N LYS A 367 -4.17 -11.57 -15.12
CA LYS A 367 -3.76 -10.25 -15.60
C LYS A 367 -2.40 -9.88 -15.03
N ILE A 368 -1.60 -9.24 -15.83
CA ILE A 368 -0.37 -8.57 -15.44
C ILE A 368 -0.43 -7.12 -15.90
N ARG A 369 0.07 -6.22 -15.05
CA ARG A 369 0.08 -4.79 -15.26
C ARG A 369 1.50 -4.27 -15.49
N GLY A 370 1.63 -2.99 -15.79
CA GLY A 370 2.90 -2.44 -16.22
C GLY A 370 3.19 -2.84 -17.66
N PHE A 371 4.42 -2.62 -18.10
CA PHE A 371 4.82 -3.03 -19.44
C PHE A 371 6.32 -3.28 -19.50
N HIS A 372 6.71 -4.05 -20.50
CA HIS A 372 8.10 -4.27 -20.86
C HIS A 372 8.55 -3.24 -21.93
N ALA A 373 9.84 -3.02 -22.03
CA ALA A 373 10.48 -2.01 -22.88
C ALA A 373 10.01 -1.92 -24.34
N GLN A 374 9.61 -3.05 -24.90
CA GLN A 374 9.22 -3.11 -26.31
C GLN A 374 7.73 -2.90 -26.54
N ASP A 375 6.93 -2.79 -25.48
CA ASP A 375 5.51 -2.54 -25.62
C ASP A 375 5.23 -1.10 -26.09
N MET A 376 4.50 -0.98 -27.19
CA MET A 376 4.00 0.32 -27.66
C MET A 376 2.87 0.85 -26.77
N HIS A 377 2.37 0.04 -25.84
CA HIS A 377 1.20 0.32 -25.00
C HIS A 377 1.55 0.90 -23.63
N LYS A 378 2.48 1.84 -23.58
CA LYS A 378 3.01 2.45 -22.34
C LYS A 378 1.99 3.33 -21.61
N ARG A 379 0.91 2.74 -21.08
CA ARG A 379 -0.22 3.48 -20.49
C ARG A 379 -0.73 2.79 -19.22
N ALA A 380 -1.28 3.58 -18.30
CA ALA A 380 -1.82 3.06 -17.03
C ALA A 380 -2.95 2.06 -17.24
N ALA A 381 -3.78 2.23 -18.28
CA ALA A 381 -4.87 1.34 -18.62
C ALA A 381 -4.42 -0.01 -19.17
N PHE A 382 -3.22 -0.09 -19.75
CA PHE A 382 -2.75 -1.31 -20.42
C PHE A 382 -2.60 -2.48 -19.44
N PHE A 383 -3.04 -3.63 -19.86
CA PHE A 383 -2.76 -4.92 -19.23
C PHE A 383 -2.64 -6.02 -20.27
N THR A 384 -1.96 -7.08 -19.90
CA THR A 384 -1.90 -8.31 -20.64
C THR A 384 -2.08 -9.49 -19.69
N ALA A 385 -1.75 -10.70 -20.10
CA ALA A 385 -1.94 -11.88 -19.27
C ALA A 385 -0.78 -12.85 -19.38
N SER A 386 -0.64 -13.65 -18.34
CA SER A 386 0.30 -14.76 -18.29
C SER A 386 -0.29 -15.95 -17.55
N GLU A 387 0.13 -17.15 -17.89
CA GLU A 387 -0.25 -18.36 -17.17
C GLU A 387 0.20 -18.29 -15.71
N HIS A 388 -0.67 -18.67 -14.78
CA HIS A 388 -0.43 -18.58 -13.35
C HIS A 388 0.77 -19.44 -12.84
N LEU A 389 1.18 -20.44 -13.59
CA LEU A 389 2.37 -21.27 -13.30
C LEU A 389 3.64 -20.77 -13.97
N ARG A 390 3.53 -19.78 -14.88
CA ARG A 390 4.68 -19.30 -15.64
C ARG A 390 5.69 -18.60 -14.74
N LYS A 391 6.95 -19.00 -14.86
CA LYS A 391 8.10 -18.31 -14.30
C LYS A 391 8.77 -17.52 -15.42
N SER A 392 8.72 -16.21 -15.35
CA SER A 392 9.27 -15.31 -16.36
C SER A 392 10.28 -14.36 -15.77
N GLN A 393 11.32 -14.05 -16.51
CA GLN A 393 12.30 -13.00 -16.14
C GLN A 393 11.77 -11.57 -16.34
N GLU A 394 10.54 -11.45 -16.83
CA GLU A 394 9.90 -10.18 -17.14
C GLU A 394 8.76 -9.83 -16.19
N ILE A 395 8.33 -10.79 -15.35
CA ILE A 395 7.17 -10.63 -14.48
C ILE A 395 7.62 -10.67 -13.03
N GLY A 396 7.51 -9.52 -12.36
CA GLY A 396 7.65 -9.34 -10.93
C GLY A 396 6.29 -9.12 -10.26
N PHE A 397 6.28 -8.45 -9.13
CA PHE A 397 5.05 -8.11 -8.41
C PHE A 397 5.28 -6.97 -7.43
N ARG A 398 4.19 -6.32 -7.07
CA ARG A 398 4.11 -5.31 -6.03
C ARG A 398 3.08 -5.73 -4.99
N LEU A 399 3.37 -5.55 -3.71
CA LEU A 399 2.46 -5.93 -2.64
C LEU A 399 1.55 -4.77 -2.24
N CYS A 400 0.37 -5.13 -1.76
CA CYS A 400 -0.54 -4.23 -1.07
C CYS A 400 -0.99 -4.81 0.28
N VAL A 401 -1.50 -3.95 1.16
CA VAL A 401 -2.16 -4.30 2.42
C VAL A 401 -3.50 -3.57 2.43
N MET A 402 -4.60 -4.32 2.53
CA MET A 402 -5.92 -3.74 2.65
C MET A 402 -6.15 -3.20 4.05
N LEU A 403 -6.82 -2.07 4.12
CA LEU A 403 -7.34 -1.51 5.36
C LEU A 403 -8.76 -2.04 5.62
N PRO A 404 -9.13 -2.19 6.91
CA PRO A 404 -10.45 -2.65 7.31
C PRO A 404 -11.56 -1.67 6.93
#